data_d9c477bb76ea93ccc6c20de1e43260d2
#
_entry.id   d9c477bb76ea93ccc6c20de1e43260d2
#
_cell.length_a   1.000
_cell.length_b   1.000
_cell.length_c   1.000
_cell.angle_alpha   90.00
_cell.angle_beta   90.00
_cell.angle_gamma   90.00
#
_symmetry.space_group_name_H-M   'P 1'
#
loop_
_entity.id
_entity.type
_entity.pdbx_description
1 polymer ?
#
loop_
_entity_poly.entity_id
_entity_poly.type
_entity_poly.pdbx_seq_one_letter_code
_entity_poly.pdbx_strand_id
1 'polypeptide(L)' 'MSELLRLDDLNPDGVRITVDWSQFVPGSSVFVPCLNVDKAERQLMKLADRKKWDIKVRLRTEMNKIGLRIWRVA' A
#
# COMPACT_ATOMS: atom_id res chain seq x y z
N MET A 1 -19.37 -1.02 -6.11
CA MET A 1 -18.76 -2.32 -5.76
C MET A 1 -17.34 -2.06 -5.31
N SER A 2 -17.00 -2.51 -4.13
CA SER A 2 -15.65 -2.29 -3.64
C SER A 2 -14.66 -3.14 -4.43
N GLU A 3 -13.55 -2.53 -4.79
CA GLU A 3 -12.48 -3.19 -5.49
C GLU A 3 -11.48 -3.70 -4.47
N LEU A 4 -11.59 -4.97 -4.12
CA LEU A 4 -10.60 -5.62 -3.28
C LEU A 4 -9.45 -6.04 -4.15
N LEU A 5 -8.35 -5.32 -4.07
CA LEU A 5 -7.11 -5.76 -4.66
C LEU A 5 -6.47 -6.74 -3.71
N ARG A 6 -6.52 -8.00 -4.09
CA ARG A 6 -5.75 -9.01 -3.37
C ARG A 6 -4.28 -8.75 -3.55
N LEU A 7 -3.53 -9.17 -2.58
CA LEU A 7 -2.16 -8.89 -2.55
C LEU A 7 -1.26 -9.84 -3.23
N ASP A 8 -1.70 -10.38 -4.29
CA ASP A 8 -0.74 -10.69 -5.34
C ASP A 8 -0.02 -9.41 -5.77
N ASP A 9 -0.61 -8.28 -5.40
CA ASP A 9 -0.03 -6.96 -5.63
C ASP A 9 0.90 -6.50 -4.49
N LEU A 10 0.67 -6.97 -3.27
CA LEU A 10 1.49 -6.62 -2.11
C LEU A 10 1.71 -7.84 -1.21
N ASN A 11 2.84 -8.49 -1.30
CA ASN A 11 3.24 -9.55 -0.37
C ASN A 11 4.71 -9.40 0.00
N PRO A 12 5.06 -8.28 0.65
CA PRO A 12 6.45 -7.95 0.89
C PRO A 12 7.20 -8.99 1.73
N ASP A 13 6.49 -9.67 2.61
CA ASP A 13 7.06 -10.67 3.49
C ASP A 13 6.59 -12.08 3.14
N GLY A 14 6.07 -12.29 1.92
CA GLY A 14 5.46 -13.55 1.53
C GLY A 14 4.08 -13.75 2.12
N VAL A 15 3.55 -12.78 2.83
CA VAL A 15 2.22 -12.80 3.43
C VAL A 15 1.29 -11.96 2.57
N ARG A 16 0.17 -12.55 2.19
CA ARG A 16 -0.83 -11.80 1.42
C ARG A 16 -1.57 -10.82 2.33
N ILE A 17 -1.60 -9.58 1.93
CA ILE A 17 -2.37 -8.53 2.59
C ILE A 17 -3.51 -8.14 1.66
N THR A 18 -4.73 -8.08 2.14
CA THR A 18 -5.87 -7.63 1.35
C THR A 18 -6.21 -6.20 1.75
N VAL A 19 -6.27 -5.32 0.78
CA VAL A 19 -6.62 -3.91 1.00
C VAL A 19 -7.81 -3.58 0.11
N ASP A 20 -8.78 -2.88 0.67
CA ASP A 20 -9.90 -2.36 -0.13
C ASP A 20 -9.45 -1.06 -0.81
N TRP A 21 -8.92 -1.19 -1.99
CA TRP A 21 -8.41 -0.05 -2.74
C TRP A 21 -9.51 0.88 -3.24
N SER A 22 -10.78 0.44 -3.20
CA SER A 22 -11.89 1.34 -3.57
C SER A 22 -12.03 2.50 -2.58
N GLN A 23 -11.54 2.35 -1.37
CA GLN A 23 -11.52 3.40 -0.36
C GLN A 23 -10.29 4.30 -0.47
N PHE A 24 -9.37 3.96 -1.35
CA PHE A 24 -8.12 4.71 -1.52
C PHE A 24 -8.30 5.82 -2.56
N VAL A 25 -9.07 6.83 -2.16
CA VAL A 25 -9.39 7.99 -3.00
C VAL A 25 -8.35 9.10 -2.76
N PRO A 26 -8.26 10.10 -3.67
CA PRO A 26 -7.35 11.24 -3.44
C PRO A 26 -7.60 11.87 -2.08
N GLY A 27 -6.52 12.13 -1.35
CA GLY A 27 -6.57 12.66 0.01
C GLY A 27 -6.65 11.62 1.11
N SER A 28 -6.84 10.35 0.77
CA SER A 28 -6.88 9.27 1.75
C SER A 28 -5.50 8.65 1.96
N SER A 29 -5.38 7.83 2.98
CA SER A 29 -4.15 7.11 3.26
C SER A 29 -4.44 5.72 3.81
N VAL A 30 -3.46 4.84 3.67
CA VAL A 30 -3.53 3.49 4.22
C VAL A 30 -2.16 3.10 4.76
N PHE A 31 -2.14 2.31 5.83
CA PHE A 31 -0.92 1.76 6.40
C PHE A 31 -0.77 0.29 6.03
N VAL A 32 0.38 -0.08 5.48
CA VAL A 32 0.71 -1.45 5.12
C VAL A 32 1.82 -1.94 6.04
N PRO A 33 1.52 -2.77 7.03
CA PRO A 33 2.57 -3.33 7.88
C PRO A 33 3.43 -4.31 7.08
N CYS A 34 4.74 -4.19 7.21
CA CYS A 34 5.68 -5.05 6.50
C CYS A 34 7.05 -4.98 7.15
N LEU A 35 7.84 -6.03 7.00
CA LEU A 35 9.23 -6.06 7.44
C LEU A 35 10.17 -5.71 6.31
N ASN A 36 9.89 -6.23 5.11
CA ASN A 36 10.69 -5.91 3.92
C ASN A 36 10.16 -4.65 3.26
N VAL A 37 10.59 -3.52 3.78
CA VAL A 37 10.10 -2.19 3.37
C VAL A 37 10.43 -1.89 1.91
N ASP A 38 11.65 -2.23 1.46
CA ASP A 38 12.06 -1.95 0.08
C ASP A 38 11.20 -2.73 -0.93
N LYS A 39 10.91 -3.99 -0.62
CA LYS A 39 10.07 -4.82 -1.48
C LYS A 39 8.64 -4.29 -1.50
N ALA A 40 8.11 -3.90 -0.33
CA ALA A 40 6.78 -3.32 -0.21
C ALA A 40 6.67 -2.04 -1.03
N GLU A 41 7.66 -1.16 -0.92
CA GLU A 41 7.65 0.09 -1.67
C GLU A 41 7.64 -0.16 -3.18
N ARG A 42 8.48 -1.09 -3.65
CA ARG A 42 8.51 -1.44 -5.08
C ARG A 42 7.17 -1.99 -5.56
N GLN A 43 6.53 -2.84 -4.76
CA GLN A 43 5.21 -3.38 -5.11
C GLN A 43 4.16 -2.27 -5.17
N LEU A 44 4.18 -1.35 -4.22
CA LEU A 44 3.26 -0.22 -4.18
C LEU A 44 3.45 0.72 -5.36
N MET A 45 4.70 0.99 -5.73
CA MET A 45 4.99 1.85 -6.87
C MET A 45 4.51 1.22 -8.18
N LYS A 46 4.68 -0.09 -8.33
CA LYS A 46 4.15 -0.81 -9.49
C LYS A 46 2.63 -0.76 -9.54
N LEU A 47 1.98 -0.94 -8.38
CA LEU A 47 0.52 -0.87 -8.31
C LEU A 47 0.03 0.52 -8.68
N ALA A 48 0.63 1.56 -8.12
CA ALA A 48 0.28 2.94 -8.43
C ALA A 48 0.46 3.25 -9.92
N ASP A 49 1.52 2.75 -10.51
CA ASP A 49 1.78 2.94 -11.94
C ASP A 49 0.68 2.28 -12.79
N ARG A 50 0.30 1.05 -12.47
CA ARG A 50 -0.78 0.36 -13.17
C ARG A 50 -2.12 1.08 -13.03
N LYS A 51 -2.39 1.63 -11.85
CA LYS A 51 -3.64 2.33 -11.56
C LYS A 51 -3.59 3.80 -11.94
N LYS A 52 -2.42 4.30 -12.32
CA LYS A 52 -2.16 5.71 -12.63
C LYS A 52 -2.49 6.62 -11.45
N TRP A 53 -2.14 6.17 -10.27
CA TRP A 53 -2.27 6.96 -9.04
C TRP A 53 -0.96 7.72 -8.78
N ASP A 54 -1.10 8.92 -8.26
CA ASP A 54 0.02 9.65 -7.70
C ASP A 54 0.02 9.44 -6.20
N ILE A 55 1.05 8.80 -5.68
CA ILE A 55 1.11 8.43 -4.26
C ILE A 55 2.39 8.94 -3.61
N LYS A 56 2.31 9.12 -2.28
CA LYS A 56 3.48 9.33 -1.43
C LYS A 56 3.57 8.19 -0.44
N VAL A 57 4.79 7.74 -0.19
CA VAL A 57 5.06 6.60 0.68
C VAL A 57 6.07 7.00 1.73
N ARG A 58 5.83 6.66 2.99
CA ARG A 58 6.76 6.91 4.08
C ARG A 58 6.84 5.71 5.00
N LEU A 59 8.06 5.47 5.50
CA LEU A 59 8.28 4.48 6.55
C LEU A 59 7.70 5.02 7.85
N ARG A 60 6.88 4.20 8.52
CA ARG A 60 6.30 4.55 9.80
C ARG A 60 6.18 3.34 10.71
N THR A 61 6.11 3.60 12.01
CA THR A 61 5.74 2.61 13.01
C THR A 61 4.40 3.05 13.59
N GLU A 62 3.38 2.20 13.41
CA GLU A 62 2.04 2.46 13.91
C GLU A 62 1.55 1.24 14.66
N MET A 63 0.96 1.44 15.84
CA MET A 63 0.47 0.34 16.69
C MET A 63 1.53 -0.74 16.93
N ASN A 64 2.76 -0.32 17.19
CA ASN A 64 3.92 -1.21 17.40
C ASN A 64 4.27 -2.06 16.19
N LYS A 65 3.81 -1.71 15.01
CA LYS A 65 4.15 -2.39 13.76
C LYS A 65 4.88 -1.44 12.83
N ILE A 66 5.98 -1.93 12.27
CA ILE A 66 6.71 -1.19 11.26
C ILE A 66 6.06 -1.43 9.89
N GLY A 67 6.06 -0.43 9.04
CA GLY A 67 5.47 -0.56 7.72
C GLY A 67 5.52 0.73 6.92
N LEU A 68 4.73 0.80 5.87
CA LEU A 68 4.64 1.97 5.00
C LEU A 68 3.27 2.60 5.09
N ARG A 69 3.25 3.92 5.27
CA ARG A 69 2.04 4.72 5.14
C ARG A 69 2.00 5.31 3.74
N ILE A 70 0.89 5.12 3.07
CA ILE A 70 0.72 5.52 1.68
C ILE A 70 -0.39 6.55 1.62
N TRP A 71 -0.11 7.71 1.00
CA TRP A 71 -1.11 8.74 0.75
C TRP A 71 -1.38 8.82 -0.74
N ARG A 72 -2.65 8.85 -1.11
CA ARG A 72 -3.01 9.11 -2.49
C ARG A 72 -3.13 10.62 -2.71
N VAL A 73 -2.29 11.15 -3.56
CA VAL A 73 -2.26 12.58 -3.90
C VAL A 73 -3.26 12.87 -5.03
N ALA A 74 -3.33 11.99 -6.00
CA ALA A 74 -4.24 12.16 -7.14
C ALA A 74 -4.68 10.83 -7.74
#